data_68825271e2be7bb1c240739ce8cf2b11
#
_entry.id   68825271e2be7bb1c240739ce8cf2b11
#
_cell.length_a   1.000
_cell.length_b   1.000
_cell.length_c   1.000
_cell.angle_alpha   90.00
_cell.angle_beta   90.00
_cell.angle_gamma   90.00
#
_symmetry.space_group_name_H-M   'P 1'
#
loop_
_entity.id
_entity.type
_entity.pdbx_description
1 polymer ?
#
loop_
_entity_poly.entity_id
_entity_poly.type
_entity_poly.pdbx_seq_one_letter_code
_entity_poly.pdbx_strand_id
1 'polypeptide(L)'
;MPRSLRQTIAETRASWARSRAITLPERVAPAPPAPGKSRVAFLIYRGNPRCGGQGVYTRHLTRELVALGHSVEVFSGPPWPELDDGVGFTPVRGLDLYRDPDPFRIPARREFTSREDVSEFLIMLGAGFGEPYAFSRRVHKMLRARRGEFDIVHDNQCMGPGIAALAREGWPLLETLHHPITVDRSIALDHTTGAWKRFTTRRWFGFLRMQVRVLRTLPAVLTVSHNSKVDINAQMGVPLERLTVVPVGVDHEVFRPYPDVVKRPGRLMVTSSSDVPMKGLVPLLEAIAKLRVEREIDLIVIGRPRPGGRVASTIERLGLGDIVTTISGVSDEELARLYGEAEVAIVPSLYEGFSLPAIEAMACAVPVVATTGGALPEVVGVSGETGLLVAPNDPEALVAAIGRLLDDAALRAELGARGRQRVIERFTWQVTARGTAACYDSILQGRPLPASMSFD
;
A
#
# COMPACT_ATOMS: atom_id res chain seq x y z
N MET A 1 0.37 39.56 -8.04
CA MET A 1 1.15 40.39 -7.12
C MET A 1 1.84 39.49 -6.09
N PRO A 2 3.14 39.63 -5.83
CA PRO A 2 3.81 38.80 -4.81
C PRO A 2 3.26 39.18 -3.41
N ARG A 3 2.84 38.17 -2.62
CA ARG A 3 2.40 38.33 -1.24
C ARG A 3 3.51 39.03 -0.43
N SER A 4 3.14 40.00 0.39
CA SER A 4 4.13 40.73 1.20
C SER A 4 4.77 39.79 2.23
N LEU A 5 6.06 39.99 2.52
CA LEU A 5 6.81 39.23 3.53
C LEU A 5 6.09 39.19 4.89
N ARG A 6 5.36 40.27 5.24
CA ARG A 6 4.53 40.40 6.46
C ARG A 6 3.33 39.45 6.45
N GLN A 7 2.69 39.23 5.30
CA GLN A 7 1.57 38.28 5.16
C GLN A 7 2.08 36.83 5.30
N THR A 8 3.21 36.51 4.67
CA THR A 8 3.85 35.18 4.81
C THR A 8 4.26 34.90 6.27
N ILE A 9 4.82 35.90 6.98
CA ILE A 9 5.20 35.76 8.40
C ILE A 9 3.95 35.63 9.29
N ALA A 10 2.86 36.34 9.00
CA ALA A 10 1.62 36.25 9.76
C ALA A 10 0.90 34.92 9.54
N GLU A 11 0.86 34.42 8.30
CA GLU A 11 0.35 33.09 7.95
C GLU A 11 1.16 31.98 8.60
N THR A 12 2.50 32.09 8.61
CA THR A 12 3.41 31.17 9.30
C THR A 12 3.19 31.19 10.82
N ARG A 13 3.01 32.37 11.43
CA ARG A 13 2.69 32.49 12.87
C ARG A 13 1.31 31.95 13.21
N ALA A 14 0.31 32.16 12.36
CA ALA A 14 -1.02 31.57 12.53
C ALA A 14 -1.05 30.05 12.35
N SER A 15 -0.19 29.50 11.48
CA SER A 15 0.05 28.06 11.35
C SER A 15 0.74 27.49 12.61
N TRP A 16 1.74 28.18 13.15
CA TRP A 16 2.39 27.80 14.41
C TRP A 16 1.43 27.74 15.61
N ALA A 17 0.48 28.68 15.69
CA ALA A 17 -0.51 28.71 16.77
C ALA A 17 -1.55 27.57 16.64
N ARG A 18 -1.78 27.05 15.46
CA ARG A 18 -2.73 25.96 15.16
C ARG A 18 -2.11 24.54 15.19
N SER A 19 -0.79 24.45 15.21
CA SER A 19 -0.10 23.15 15.27
C SER A 19 -0.28 22.52 16.65
N ARG A 20 -1.33 21.68 16.79
CA ARG A 20 -1.49 20.84 18.00
C ARG A 20 -0.36 19.81 18.04
N ALA A 21 0.32 19.72 19.17
CA ALA A 21 1.28 18.65 19.42
C ALA A 21 0.59 17.29 19.27
N ILE A 22 1.33 16.27 18.80
CA ILE A 22 0.80 14.91 18.67
C ILE A 22 0.50 14.38 20.06
N THR A 23 -0.76 13.93 20.25
CA THR A 23 -1.14 13.13 21.42
C THR A 23 -0.73 11.69 21.15
N LEU A 24 0.11 11.11 22.02
CA LEU A 24 0.45 9.70 21.94
C LEU A 24 -0.72 8.89 22.49
N PRO A 25 -1.20 7.87 21.74
CA PRO A 25 -2.13 6.89 22.30
C PRO A 25 -1.49 6.11 23.45
N GLU A 26 -2.32 5.47 24.24
CA GLU A 26 -1.85 4.55 25.27
C GLU A 26 -1.29 3.26 24.66
N ARG A 27 -0.32 2.66 25.35
CA ARG A 27 0.19 1.34 25.02
C ARG A 27 -0.86 0.30 25.36
N VAL A 28 -1.08 -0.65 24.43
CA VAL A 28 -1.93 -1.84 24.64
C VAL A 28 -1.03 -3.07 24.70
N ALA A 29 -1.13 -3.85 25.75
CA ALA A 29 -0.38 -5.10 25.85
C ALA A 29 -0.97 -6.16 24.87
N PRO A 30 -0.11 -6.95 24.20
CA PRO A 30 -0.60 -8.05 23.36
C PRO A 30 -1.18 -9.20 24.18
N ALA A 31 -2.05 -10.00 23.55
CA ALA A 31 -2.43 -11.30 24.09
C ALA A 31 -1.19 -12.19 24.26
N PRO A 32 -1.13 -13.05 25.30
CA PRO A 32 -0.01 -13.98 25.49
C PRO A 32 0.04 -15.00 24.34
N PRO A 33 1.24 -15.49 23.99
CA PRO A 33 1.35 -16.49 22.95
C PRO A 33 0.82 -17.85 23.42
N ALA A 34 0.25 -18.63 22.49
CA ALA A 34 -0.04 -20.02 22.72
C ALA A 34 1.24 -20.85 22.87
N PRO A 35 1.22 -22.05 23.49
CA PRO A 35 2.41 -22.90 23.60
C PRO A 35 3.07 -23.15 22.25
N GLY A 36 4.40 -22.93 22.17
CA GLY A 36 5.19 -23.12 20.94
C GLY A 36 5.01 -21.99 19.90
N LYS A 37 4.34 -20.90 20.23
CA LYS A 37 4.18 -19.73 19.36
C LYS A 37 5.08 -18.58 19.77
N SER A 38 5.36 -17.68 18.84
CA SER A 38 6.36 -16.64 18.99
C SER A 38 5.76 -15.32 19.48
N ARG A 39 6.59 -14.53 20.17
CA ARG A 39 6.34 -13.14 20.51
C ARG A 39 6.95 -12.25 19.42
N VAL A 40 6.13 -11.55 18.69
CA VAL A 40 6.51 -10.77 17.50
C VAL A 40 6.49 -9.28 17.80
N ALA A 41 7.60 -8.58 17.56
CA ALA A 41 7.63 -7.14 17.45
C ALA A 41 7.39 -6.74 16.00
N PHE A 42 6.20 -6.27 15.66
CA PHE A 42 5.83 -5.85 14.31
C PHE A 42 6.02 -4.34 14.15
N LEU A 43 6.82 -3.90 13.18
CA LEU A 43 7.24 -2.52 13.03
C LEU A 43 6.63 -1.87 11.80
N ILE A 44 6.02 -0.68 11.97
CA ILE A 44 5.49 0.10 10.87
C ILE A 44 5.71 1.60 11.13
N TYR A 45 6.39 2.28 10.22
CA TYR A 45 6.71 3.71 10.43
C TYR A 45 5.52 4.65 10.19
N ARG A 46 4.50 4.21 9.43
CA ARG A 46 3.22 4.91 9.20
C ARG A 46 2.07 3.90 9.17
N GLY A 47 1.25 3.94 10.21
CA GLY A 47 0.15 2.99 10.38
C GLY A 47 -1.18 3.42 9.74
N ASN A 48 -1.20 4.35 8.76
CA ASN A 48 -2.44 4.86 8.18
C ASN A 48 -3.39 3.74 7.75
N PRO A 49 -4.57 3.59 8.39
CA PRO A 49 -5.47 2.47 8.13
C PRO A 49 -6.24 2.59 6.81
N ARG A 50 -6.30 3.80 6.23
CA ARG A 50 -7.20 4.12 5.10
C ARG A 50 -6.49 4.58 3.84
N CYS A 51 -5.17 4.72 3.87
CA CYS A 51 -4.40 5.19 2.73
C CYS A 51 -3.07 4.46 2.65
N GLY A 52 -2.84 3.81 1.51
CA GLY A 52 -1.66 2.98 1.30
C GLY A 52 -1.80 1.58 1.90
N GLY A 53 -1.42 0.56 1.18
CA GLY A 53 -1.60 -0.84 1.55
C GLY A 53 -0.94 -1.30 2.85
N GLN A 54 0.06 -0.54 3.38
CA GLN A 54 0.81 -0.94 4.58
C GLN A 54 -0.04 -0.98 5.85
N GLY A 55 -0.95 -0.02 6.05
CA GLY A 55 -1.84 0.01 7.22
C GLY A 55 -2.85 -1.14 7.19
N VAL A 56 -3.47 -1.36 6.04
CA VAL A 56 -4.38 -2.49 5.79
C VAL A 56 -3.65 -3.82 6.00
N TYR A 57 -2.47 -3.99 5.42
CA TYR A 57 -1.61 -5.17 5.61
C TYR A 57 -1.30 -5.41 7.08
N THR A 58 -0.91 -4.37 7.81
CA THR A 58 -0.59 -4.48 9.24
C THR A 58 -1.79 -4.97 10.04
N ARG A 59 -2.98 -4.35 9.87
CA ARG A 59 -4.18 -4.70 10.59
C ARG A 59 -4.53 -6.17 10.39
N HIS A 60 -4.73 -6.58 9.15
CA HIS A 60 -5.21 -7.93 8.85
C HIS A 60 -4.17 -9.02 9.13
N LEU A 61 -2.89 -8.80 8.77
CA LEU A 61 -1.85 -9.78 9.05
C LEU A 61 -1.69 -10.00 10.56
N THR A 62 -1.65 -8.93 11.36
CA THR A 62 -1.46 -9.07 12.81
C THR A 62 -2.66 -9.74 13.48
N ARG A 63 -3.90 -9.46 13.02
CA ARG A 63 -5.11 -10.18 13.43
C ARG A 63 -4.97 -11.68 13.20
N GLU A 64 -4.60 -12.09 11.99
CA GLU A 64 -4.49 -13.50 11.64
C GLU A 64 -3.31 -14.20 12.34
N LEU A 65 -2.19 -13.49 12.58
CA LEU A 65 -1.08 -14.02 13.38
C LEU A 65 -1.50 -14.27 14.83
N VAL A 66 -2.31 -13.39 15.43
CA VAL A 66 -2.90 -13.60 16.76
C VAL A 66 -3.86 -14.79 16.73
N ALA A 67 -4.69 -14.93 15.69
CA ALA A 67 -5.57 -16.09 15.50
C ALA A 67 -4.78 -17.42 15.36
N LEU A 68 -3.56 -17.38 14.80
CA LEU A 68 -2.63 -18.52 14.79
C LEU A 68 -1.93 -18.78 16.15
N GLY A 69 -2.22 -17.97 17.16
CA GLY A 69 -1.71 -18.09 18.52
C GLY A 69 -0.40 -17.35 18.80
N HIS A 70 0.12 -16.55 17.86
CA HIS A 70 1.27 -15.70 18.14
C HIS A 70 0.90 -14.50 19.01
N SER A 71 1.83 -14.02 19.83
CA SER A 71 1.71 -12.73 20.52
C SER A 71 2.31 -11.64 19.65
N VAL A 72 1.52 -10.69 19.21
CA VAL A 72 1.97 -9.63 18.30
C VAL A 72 1.82 -8.27 18.92
N GLU A 73 2.90 -7.51 19.05
CA GLU A 73 2.89 -6.10 19.46
C GLU A 73 3.35 -5.21 18.31
N VAL A 74 2.47 -4.30 17.87
CA VAL A 74 2.74 -3.37 16.78
C VAL A 74 3.39 -2.10 17.32
N PHE A 75 4.59 -1.79 16.84
CA PHE A 75 5.29 -0.53 17.06
C PHE A 75 5.02 0.38 15.87
N SER A 76 4.24 1.44 16.05
CA SER A 76 3.88 2.32 14.94
C SER A 76 4.25 3.77 15.18
N GLY A 77 4.72 4.43 14.09
CA GLY A 77 4.70 5.89 13.99
C GLY A 77 3.32 6.41 13.56
N PRO A 78 3.08 7.73 13.71
CA PRO A 78 1.84 8.34 13.24
C PRO A 78 1.78 8.40 11.69
N PRO A 79 0.55 8.44 11.10
CA PRO A 79 -0.75 8.22 11.75
C PRO A 79 -0.91 6.79 12.26
N TRP A 80 -1.68 6.63 13.33
CA TRP A 80 -1.80 5.37 14.07
C TRP A 80 -2.61 4.33 13.31
N PRO A 81 -2.24 3.03 13.39
CA PRO A 81 -3.02 1.96 12.80
C PRO A 81 -4.33 1.72 13.56
N GLU A 82 -5.32 1.20 12.87
CA GLU A 82 -6.45 0.51 13.47
C GLU A 82 -6.04 -0.96 13.65
N LEU A 83 -6.17 -1.49 14.86
CA LEU A 83 -5.77 -2.86 15.20
C LEU A 83 -6.94 -3.58 15.84
N ASP A 84 -7.02 -4.88 15.59
CA ASP A 84 -8.08 -5.74 16.15
C ASP A 84 -7.70 -6.26 17.55
N ASP A 85 -8.67 -6.80 18.27
CA ASP A 85 -8.51 -7.30 19.63
C ASP A 85 -7.41 -8.35 19.74
N GLY A 86 -6.67 -8.31 20.84
CA GLY A 86 -5.54 -9.21 21.10
C GLY A 86 -4.21 -8.77 20.49
N VAL A 87 -4.21 -7.84 19.53
CA VAL A 87 -2.99 -7.22 19.01
C VAL A 87 -2.52 -6.13 19.96
N GLY A 88 -1.27 -6.22 20.42
CA GLY A 88 -0.65 -5.19 21.24
C GLY A 88 -0.26 -3.96 20.43
N PHE A 89 -0.17 -2.82 21.09
CA PHE A 89 0.20 -1.56 20.45
C PHE A 89 1.18 -0.75 21.31
N THR A 90 2.26 -0.32 20.69
CA THR A 90 3.21 0.63 21.29
C THR A 90 3.43 1.82 20.35
N PRO A 91 3.00 3.03 20.72
CA PRO A 91 3.22 4.22 19.90
C PRO A 91 4.69 4.62 19.89
N VAL A 92 5.24 4.79 18.70
CA VAL A 92 6.58 5.32 18.49
C VAL A 92 6.46 6.80 18.13
N ARG A 93 6.85 7.67 19.05
CA ARG A 93 6.75 9.11 18.84
C ARG A 93 7.46 9.54 17.56
N GLY A 94 6.82 10.40 16.77
CA GLY A 94 7.37 11.04 15.59
C GLY A 94 6.88 12.47 15.48
N LEU A 95 7.39 13.25 14.54
CA LEU A 95 6.95 14.63 14.29
C LEU A 95 5.70 14.72 13.43
N ASP A 96 5.34 13.64 12.72
CA ASP A 96 4.21 13.60 11.78
C ASP A 96 4.20 14.80 10.84
N LEU A 97 5.32 14.97 10.13
CA LEU A 97 5.58 16.14 9.29
C LEU A 97 4.71 16.21 8.05
N TYR A 98 4.08 15.10 7.67
CA TYR A 98 3.32 14.94 6.42
C TYR A 98 1.84 14.64 6.66
N ARG A 99 1.30 15.06 7.82
CA ARG A 99 -0.10 14.82 8.18
C ARG A 99 -1.08 15.67 7.37
N ASP A 100 -2.25 15.14 7.11
CA ASP A 100 -3.37 15.92 6.59
C ASP A 100 -4.04 16.76 7.70
N PRO A 101 -4.50 17.98 7.42
CA PRO A 101 -4.43 18.74 6.14
C PRO A 101 -3.19 19.63 6.02
N ASP A 102 -2.17 19.46 6.87
CA ASP A 102 -0.98 20.33 6.98
C ASP A 102 0.32 19.55 6.65
N PRO A 103 0.51 19.12 5.39
CA PRO A 103 1.75 18.47 4.97
C PRO A 103 2.92 19.46 5.00
N PHE A 104 4.09 18.98 5.38
CA PHE A 104 5.32 19.78 5.59
C PHE A 104 5.19 20.78 6.75
N ARG A 105 4.42 20.44 7.78
CA ARG A 105 4.25 21.25 8.97
C ARG A 105 5.57 21.63 9.63
N ILE A 106 5.59 22.79 10.29
CA ILE A 106 6.71 23.20 11.13
C ILE A 106 6.35 22.90 12.60
N PRO A 107 7.03 21.92 13.27
CA PRO A 107 6.76 21.57 14.66
C PRO A 107 7.13 22.71 15.61
N ALA A 108 6.41 22.81 16.73
CA ALA A 108 6.80 23.73 17.81
C ALA A 108 8.09 23.25 18.49
N ARG A 109 8.88 24.19 19.07
CA ARG A 109 10.16 23.86 19.72
C ARG A 109 10.04 22.76 20.79
N ARG A 110 8.93 22.72 21.53
CA ARG A 110 8.63 21.69 22.56
C ARG A 110 8.42 20.28 21.99
N GLU A 111 8.21 20.14 20.68
CA GLU A 111 8.03 18.84 20.03
C GLU A 111 9.38 18.17 19.75
N PHE A 112 10.47 18.94 19.70
CA PHE A 112 11.83 18.42 19.53
C PHE A 112 12.37 17.89 20.87
N THR A 113 12.22 16.59 21.09
CA THR A 113 12.62 15.92 22.34
C THR A 113 13.78 14.97 22.16
N SER A 114 14.18 14.71 20.92
CA SER A 114 15.26 13.80 20.58
C SER A 114 16.09 14.30 19.39
N ARG A 115 17.30 13.72 19.24
CA ARG A 115 18.14 13.98 18.06
C ARG A 115 17.48 13.47 16.77
N GLU A 116 16.68 12.43 16.87
CA GLU A 116 15.90 11.86 15.77
C GLU A 116 14.88 12.88 15.26
N ASP A 117 14.22 13.65 16.14
CA ASP A 117 13.28 14.72 15.75
C ASP A 117 13.98 15.81 14.94
N VAL A 118 15.15 16.25 15.42
CA VAL A 118 15.96 17.26 14.69
C VAL A 118 16.39 16.73 13.33
N SER A 119 16.86 15.49 13.27
CA SER A 119 17.32 14.88 11.99
C SER A 119 16.16 14.74 11.00
N GLU A 120 14.99 14.28 11.45
CA GLU A 120 13.77 14.12 10.64
C GLU A 120 13.35 15.46 10.03
N PHE A 121 13.33 16.51 10.85
CA PHE A 121 12.97 17.86 10.42
C PHE A 121 13.99 18.44 9.41
N LEU A 122 15.29 18.30 9.67
CA LEU A 122 16.34 18.77 8.76
C LEU A 122 16.31 18.04 7.41
N ILE A 123 16.01 16.74 7.40
CA ILE A 123 15.83 15.98 6.16
C ILE A 123 14.64 16.54 5.36
N MET A 124 13.51 16.85 6.02
CA MET A 124 12.33 17.45 5.38
C MET A 124 12.67 18.84 4.81
N LEU A 125 13.35 19.70 5.56
CA LEU A 125 13.79 21.02 5.06
C LEU A 125 14.66 20.90 3.81
N GLY A 126 15.44 19.82 3.70
CA GLY A 126 16.22 19.48 2.50
C GLY A 126 15.41 18.79 1.40
N ALA A 127 14.06 18.89 1.41
CA ALA A 127 13.15 18.21 0.48
C ALA A 127 13.29 16.69 0.48
N GLY A 128 13.76 16.07 1.57
CA GLY A 128 13.88 14.62 1.73
C GLY A 128 12.75 14.05 2.60
N PHE A 129 12.62 12.73 2.59
CA PHE A 129 11.68 11.98 3.41
C PHE A 129 12.42 11.30 4.57
N GLY A 130 12.23 11.80 5.80
CA GLY A 130 13.03 11.45 6.98
C GLY A 130 12.44 10.40 7.91
N GLU A 131 11.15 10.08 7.76
CA GLU A 131 10.43 9.21 8.69
C GLU A 131 11.05 7.82 8.87
N PRO A 132 11.39 7.05 7.80
CA PRO A 132 12.00 5.73 7.99
C PRO A 132 13.32 5.77 8.75
N TYR A 133 14.13 6.82 8.53
CA TYR A 133 15.39 7.03 9.24
C TYR A 133 15.15 7.23 10.73
N ALA A 134 14.28 8.17 11.08
CA ALA A 134 14.03 8.56 12.47
C ALA A 134 13.29 7.47 13.25
N PHE A 135 12.23 6.89 12.64
CA PHE A 135 11.47 5.78 13.21
C PHE A 135 12.36 4.59 13.56
N SER A 136 13.17 4.11 12.62
CA SER A 136 14.02 2.95 12.86
C SER A 136 14.97 3.13 14.04
N ARG A 137 15.51 4.35 14.23
CA ARG A 137 16.41 4.64 15.36
C ARG A 137 15.67 4.70 16.69
N ARG A 138 14.44 5.23 16.71
CA ARG A 138 13.58 5.25 17.89
C ARG A 138 13.20 3.84 18.30
N VAL A 139 12.70 3.03 17.39
CA VAL A 139 12.28 1.66 17.67
C VAL A 139 13.46 0.77 18.06
N HIS A 140 14.63 0.95 17.47
CA HIS A 140 15.84 0.24 17.87
C HIS A 140 16.17 0.49 19.36
N LYS A 141 16.11 1.74 19.84
CA LYS A 141 16.31 2.06 21.26
C LYS A 141 15.27 1.41 22.16
N MET A 142 14.00 1.41 21.72
CA MET A 142 12.89 0.81 22.48
C MET A 142 13.06 -0.71 22.59
N LEU A 143 13.36 -1.39 21.47
CA LEU A 143 13.55 -2.84 21.47
C LEU A 143 14.78 -3.28 22.26
N ARG A 144 15.89 -2.52 22.20
CA ARG A 144 17.07 -2.81 23.05
C ARG A 144 16.74 -2.78 24.54
N ALA A 145 15.91 -1.84 24.97
CA ALA A 145 15.47 -1.74 26.37
C ALA A 145 14.55 -2.88 26.79
N ARG A 146 13.96 -3.59 25.81
CA ARG A 146 13.01 -4.69 25.99
C ARG A 146 13.55 -6.01 25.43
N ARG A 147 14.90 -6.16 25.43
CA ARG A 147 15.54 -7.37 24.92
C ARG A 147 15.09 -8.60 25.72
N GLY A 148 14.67 -9.67 25.02
CA GLY A 148 14.12 -10.87 25.63
C GLY A 148 12.59 -10.90 25.76
N GLU A 149 11.90 -9.77 25.49
CA GLU A 149 10.44 -9.77 25.42
C GLU A 149 9.90 -10.30 24.09
N PHE A 150 10.69 -10.25 23.03
CA PHE A 150 10.33 -10.69 21.68
C PHE A 150 11.28 -11.76 21.17
N ASP A 151 10.71 -12.70 20.43
CA ASP A 151 11.47 -13.80 19.80
C ASP A 151 11.91 -13.39 18.39
N ILE A 152 11.11 -12.54 17.70
CA ILE A 152 11.40 -12.10 16.33
C ILE A 152 10.92 -10.64 16.12
N VAL A 153 11.65 -9.92 15.29
CA VAL A 153 11.28 -8.58 14.79
C VAL A 153 10.82 -8.71 13.35
N HIS A 154 9.65 -8.17 13.04
CA HIS A 154 9.13 -8.07 11.68
C HIS A 154 9.03 -6.61 11.25
N ASP A 155 9.90 -6.17 10.35
CA ASP A 155 9.89 -4.81 9.81
C ASP A 155 9.01 -4.72 8.55
N ASN A 156 8.01 -3.85 8.59
CA ASN A 156 7.12 -3.62 7.45
C ASN A 156 7.60 -2.40 6.63
N GLN A 157 8.59 -2.64 5.78
CA GLN A 157 9.10 -1.70 4.77
C GLN A 157 9.73 -0.41 5.32
N CYS A 158 10.24 -0.40 6.55
CA CYS A 158 10.98 0.75 7.06
C CYS A 158 12.43 0.79 6.53
N MET A 159 13.15 -0.32 6.67
CA MET A 159 14.54 -0.49 6.19
C MET A 159 15.46 0.68 6.59
N GLY A 160 15.32 1.17 7.81
CA GLY A 160 16.17 2.24 8.31
C GLY A 160 17.42 1.73 9.05
N PRO A 161 18.36 2.63 9.45
CA PRO A 161 19.61 2.24 10.08
C PRO A 161 19.42 1.50 11.42
N GLY A 162 18.30 1.75 12.12
CA GLY A 162 17.97 1.03 13.35
C GLY A 162 17.67 -0.44 13.09
N ILE A 163 17.02 -0.78 11.95
CA ILE A 163 16.76 -2.15 11.55
C ILE A 163 18.05 -2.90 11.25
N ALA A 164 18.98 -2.26 10.51
CA ALA A 164 20.31 -2.82 10.29
C ALA A 164 21.10 -3.01 11.59
N ALA A 165 20.86 -2.15 12.59
CA ALA A 165 21.50 -2.29 13.89
C ALA A 165 20.94 -3.51 14.65
N LEU A 166 19.62 -3.72 14.65
CA LEU A 166 19.00 -4.92 15.23
C LEU A 166 19.54 -6.21 14.58
N ALA A 167 19.63 -6.26 13.25
CA ALA A 167 20.19 -7.41 12.54
C ALA A 167 21.64 -7.69 12.95
N ARG A 168 22.49 -6.65 13.07
CA ARG A 168 23.90 -6.79 13.53
C ARG A 168 24.03 -7.21 14.99
N GLU A 169 23.03 -6.86 15.82
CA GLU A 169 22.96 -7.27 17.23
C GLU A 169 22.41 -8.69 17.40
N GLY A 170 22.15 -9.42 16.31
CA GLY A 170 21.72 -10.81 16.32
C GLY A 170 20.22 -10.99 16.64
N TRP A 171 19.38 -9.99 16.41
CA TRP A 171 17.93 -10.19 16.50
C TRP A 171 17.43 -11.03 15.33
N PRO A 172 16.63 -12.10 15.57
CA PRO A 172 15.87 -12.72 14.50
C PRO A 172 14.99 -11.68 13.82
N LEU A 173 15.11 -11.52 12.49
CA LEU A 173 14.48 -10.43 11.76
C LEU A 173 13.95 -10.88 10.40
N LEU A 174 12.69 -10.57 10.14
CA LEU A 174 12.04 -10.65 8.84
C LEU A 174 11.72 -9.24 8.35
N GLU A 175 12.08 -8.95 7.11
CA GLU A 175 11.69 -7.73 6.40
C GLU A 175 10.54 -8.04 5.45
N THR A 176 9.45 -7.25 5.46
CA THR A 176 8.47 -7.26 4.36
C THR A 176 8.69 -6.08 3.45
N LEU A 177 8.90 -6.35 2.17
CA LEU A 177 9.01 -5.34 1.11
C LEU A 177 7.93 -5.58 0.06
N HIS A 178 6.92 -4.70 0.03
CA HIS A 178 5.76 -4.87 -0.85
C HIS A 178 6.11 -4.70 -2.34
N HIS A 179 6.97 -3.74 -2.66
CA HIS A 179 7.56 -3.57 -3.99
C HIS A 179 8.77 -2.62 -3.91
N PRO A 180 9.67 -2.65 -4.86
CA PRO A 180 10.80 -1.74 -4.85
C PRO A 180 10.34 -0.31 -5.21
N ILE A 181 10.36 0.61 -4.24
CA ILE A 181 9.99 2.04 -4.43
C ILE A 181 10.89 2.74 -5.49
N THR A 182 11.95 2.08 -5.93
CA THR A 182 12.77 2.50 -7.07
C THR A 182 11.95 2.60 -8.36
N VAL A 183 10.94 1.76 -8.54
CA VAL A 183 9.98 1.83 -9.66
C VAL A 183 9.16 3.11 -9.57
N ASP A 184 8.60 3.41 -8.39
CA ASP A 184 7.83 4.65 -8.17
C ASP A 184 8.66 5.89 -8.49
N ARG A 185 9.93 5.89 -8.05
CA ARG A 185 10.87 6.97 -8.35
C ARG A 185 11.09 7.14 -9.86
N SER A 186 11.27 6.05 -10.60
CA SER A 186 11.48 6.10 -12.05
C SER A 186 10.25 6.70 -12.72
N ILE A 187 9.07 6.16 -12.47
CA ILE A 187 7.81 6.65 -13.04
C ILE A 187 7.58 8.12 -12.65
N ALA A 188 7.81 8.49 -11.39
CA ALA A 188 7.66 9.88 -10.94
C ALA A 188 8.60 10.84 -11.69
N LEU A 189 9.85 10.44 -11.93
CA LEU A 189 10.83 11.26 -12.66
C LEU A 189 10.51 11.38 -14.15
N ASP A 190 10.00 10.33 -14.78
CA ASP A 190 9.62 10.33 -16.20
C ASP A 190 8.44 11.26 -16.47
N HIS A 191 7.52 11.39 -15.50
CA HIS A 191 6.38 12.28 -15.59
C HIS A 191 6.60 13.68 -14.99
N THR A 192 7.82 13.96 -14.49
CA THR A 192 8.14 15.27 -13.89
C THR A 192 8.82 16.17 -14.92
N THR A 193 8.24 17.34 -15.18
CA THR A 193 8.79 18.39 -16.03
C THR A 193 9.42 19.52 -15.22
N GLY A 194 10.50 20.12 -15.74
CA GLY A 194 11.22 21.22 -15.11
C GLY A 194 12.32 20.79 -14.13
N ALA A 195 13.48 21.47 -14.22
CA ALA A 195 14.70 21.12 -13.49
C ALA A 195 14.53 21.14 -11.96
N TRP A 196 13.82 22.15 -11.44
CA TRP A 196 13.58 22.28 -9.99
C TRP A 196 12.69 21.16 -9.44
N LYS A 197 11.60 20.82 -10.13
CA LYS A 197 10.73 19.69 -9.74
C LYS A 197 11.49 18.36 -9.82
N ARG A 198 12.28 18.14 -10.87
CA ARG A 198 13.12 16.93 -10.96
C ARG A 198 14.15 16.85 -9.84
N PHE A 199 14.76 17.98 -9.44
CA PHE A 199 15.67 18.03 -8.30
C PHE A 199 14.97 17.68 -7.00
N THR A 200 13.82 18.30 -6.69
CA THR A 200 13.05 18.02 -5.45
C THR A 200 12.52 16.60 -5.43
N THR A 201 12.04 16.06 -6.56
CA THR A 201 11.64 14.64 -6.68
C THR A 201 12.81 13.71 -6.37
N ARG A 202 14.01 13.96 -6.92
CA ARG A 202 15.21 13.17 -6.59
C ARG A 202 15.59 13.25 -5.13
N ARG A 203 15.45 14.42 -4.52
CA ARG A 203 15.71 14.62 -3.08
C ARG A 203 14.70 13.88 -2.22
N TRP A 204 13.41 13.93 -2.59
CA TRP A 204 12.34 13.20 -1.92
C TRP A 204 12.66 11.70 -1.84
N PHE A 205 13.02 11.10 -2.95
CA PHE A 205 13.40 9.68 -3.02
C PHE A 205 14.84 9.39 -2.54
N GLY A 206 15.53 10.36 -1.93
CA GLY A 206 16.91 10.20 -1.44
C GLY A 206 17.08 9.11 -0.38
N PHE A 207 16.02 8.82 0.40
CA PHE A 207 15.98 7.76 1.40
C PHE A 207 16.19 6.37 0.82
N LEU A 208 15.88 6.13 -0.45
CA LEU A 208 16.07 4.83 -1.10
C LEU A 208 17.51 4.34 -1.06
N ARG A 209 18.48 5.25 -1.12
CA ARG A 209 19.91 4.87 -0.99
C ARG A 209 20.21 4.22 0.37
N MET A 210 19.56 4.70 1.42
CA MET A 210 19.64 4.13 2.76
C MET A 210 18.93 2.77 2.79
N GLN A 211 17.69 2.69 2.31
CA GLN A 211 16.90 1.47 2.30
C GLN A 211 17.60 0.34 1.53
N VAL A 212 18.14 0.62 0.35
CA VAL A 212 18.90 -0.37 -0.43
C VAL A 212 20.14 -0.88 0.33
N ARG A 213 20.88 0.02 1.01
CA ARG A 213 22.05 -0.40 1.82
C ARG A 213 21.64 -1.28 2.98
N VAL A 214 20.57 -0.92 3.68
CA VAL A 214 20.04 -1.70 4.81
C VAL A 214 19.56 -3.05 4.32
N LEU A 215 18.68 -3.08 3.30
CA LEU A 215 18.07 -4.29 2.77
C LEU A 215 19.11 -5.34 2.38
N ARG A 216 20.22 -4.94 1.76
CA ARG A 216 21.34 -5.84 1.41
C ARG A 216 22.00 -6.53 2.60
N THR A 217 21.84 -5.98 3.81
CA THR A 217 22.40 -6.55 5.04
C THR A 217 21.43 -7.46 5.78
N LEU A 218 20.15 -7.44 5.42
CA LEU A 218 19.12 -8.21 6.10
C LEU A 218 19.17 -9.69 5.69
N PRO A 219 18.96 -10.62 6.65
CA PRO A 219 19.09 -12.04 6.38
C PRO A 219 17.90 -12.63 5.62
N ALA A 220 16.70 -12.08 5.80
CA ALA A 220 15.44 -12.63 5.32
C ALA A 220 14.50 -11.51 4.86
N VAL A 221 13.97 -11.65 3.65
CA VAL A 221 13.04 -10.69 3.04
C VAL A 221 11.85 -11.43 2.47
N LEU A 222 10.66 -11.02 2.90
CA LEU A 222 9.38 -11.43 2.35
C LEU A 222 8.91 -10.38 1.36
N THR A 223 8.43 -10.82 0.21
CA THR A 223 7.75 -9.94 -0.75
C THR A 223 6.44 -10.55 -1.22
N VAL A 224 5.62 -9.77 -1.92
CA VAL A 224 4.21 -10.08 -2.13
C VAL A 224 3.89 -10.70 -3.49
N SER A 225 4.87 -10.73 -4.42
CA SER A 225 4.72 -11.31 -5.76
C SER A 225 6.05 -11.77 -6.33
N HIS A 226 6.02 -12.67 -7.31
CA HIS A 226 7.21 -13.11 -8.02
C HIS A 226 7.82 -11.98 -8.84
N ASN A 227 6.98 -11.11 -9.44
CA ASN A 227 7.44 -9.91 -10.12
C ASN A 227 8.23 -9.01 -9.16
N SER A 228 7.68 -8.71 -7.97
CA SER A 228 8.39 -7.92 -6.96
C SER A 228 9.70 -8.58 -6.52
N LYS A 229 9.73 -9.91 -6.39
CA LYS A 229 10.97 -10.67 -6.08
C LYS A 229 12.05 -10.44 -7.13
N VAL A 230 11.71 -10.52 -8.41
CA VAL A 230 12.63 -10.26 -9.53
C VAL A 230 13.09 -8.81 -9.53
N ASP A 231 12.18 -7.86 -9.38
CA ASP A 231 12.49 -6.43 -9.36
C ASP A 231 13.37 -6.04 -8.16
N ILE A 232 13.12 -6.59 -6.97
CA ILE A 232 13.94 -6.37 -5.77
C ILE A 232 15.37 -6.90 -6.00
N ASN A 233 15.50 -8.10 -6.56
CA ASN A 233 16.81 -8.63 -6.90
C ASN A 233 17.54 -7.73 -7.91
N ALA A 234 16.89 -7.39 -9.01
CA ALA A 234 17.49 -6.62 -10.10
C ALA A 234 17.84 -5.18 -9.69
N GLN A 235 16.94 -4.48 -8.98
CA GLN A 235 17.09 -3.06 -8.71
C GLN A 235 17.77 -2.75 -7.36
N MET A 236 17.60 -3.64 -6.37
CA MET A 236 18.12 -3.42 -5.02
C MET A 236 19.29 -4.37 -4.67
N GLY A 237 19.55 -5.39 -5.49
CA GLY A 237 20.67 -6.30 -5.35
C GLY A 237 20.56 -7.24 -4.14
N VAL A 238 19.34 -7.66 -3.80
CA VAL A 238 19.10 -8.69 -2.79
C VAL A 238 19.17 -10.07 -3.44
N PRO A 239 19.98 -11.01 -2.93
CA PRO A 239 20.06 -12.37 -3.46
C PRO A 239 18.72 -13.10 -3.41
N LEU A 240 18.38 -13.87 -4.46
CA LEU A 240 17.09 -14.56 -4.59
C LEU A 240 16.82 -15.57 -3.47
N GLU A 241 17.86 -16.18 -2.92
CA GLU A 241 17.79 -17.13 -1.81
C GLU A 241 17.38 -16.48 -0.47
N ARG A 242 17.50 -15.15 -0.36
CA ARG A 242 17.02 -14.38 0.80
C ARG A 242 15.60 -13.84 0.61
N LEU A 243 15.02 -14.06 -0.57
CA LEU A 243 13.70 -13.56 -0.93
C LEU A 243 12.70 -14.72 -1.00
N THR A 244 11.61 -14.61 -0.24
CA THR A 244 10.45 -15.50 -0.40
C THR A 244 9.21 -14.70 -0.74
N VAL A 245 8.27 -15.34 -1.44
CA VAL A 245 7.01 -14.72 -1.84
C VAL A 245 5.89 -15.28 -0.98
N VAL A 246 5.15 -14.36 -0.34
CA VAL A 246 3.90 -14.64 0.36
C VAL A 246 2.87 -13.60 -0.11
N PRO A 247 1.79 -14.01 -0.78
CA PRO A 247 0.82 -13.08 -1.34
C PRO A 247 0.10 -12.29 -0.25
N VAL A 248 -0.41 -11.12 -0.62
CA VAL A 248 -1.31 -10.34 0.25
C VAL A 248 -2.71 -10.93 0.18
N GLY A 249 -3.44 -10.88 1.29
CA GLY A 249 -4.83 -11.34 1.37
C GLY A 249 -5.85 -10.22 1.19
N VAL A 250 -7.10 -10.61 1.01
CA VAL A 250 -8.29 -9.78 1.16
C VAL A 250 -9.20 -10.37 2.24
N ASP A 251 -9.99 -9.53 2.89
CA ASP A 251 -11.04 -9.98 3.81
C ASP A 251 -12.26 -10.45 3.00
N HIS A 252 -12.27 -11.72 2.66
CA HIS A 252 -13.29 -12.34 1.78
C HIS A 252 -14.65 -12.50 2.45
N GLU A 253 -14.77 -12.22 3.74
CA GLU A 253 -16.04 -12.13 4.47
C GLU A 253 -16.70 -10.76 4.26
N VAL A 254 -15.90 -9.71 4.11
CA VAL A 254 -16.36 -8.36 3.76
C VAL A 254 -16.48 -8.21 2.25
N PHE A 255 -15.41 -8.51 1.51
CA PHE A 255 -15.42 -8.47 0.04
C PHE A 255 -16.03 -9.76 -0.52
N ARG A 256 -17.34 -9.74 -0.74
CA ARG A 256 -18.13 -10.87 -1.23
C ARG A 256 -19.31 -10.38 -2.05
N PRO A 257 -19.94 -11.24 -2.85
CA PRO A 257 -21.24 -10.91 -3.44
C PRO A 257 -22.30 -10.70 -2.33
N TYR A 258 -23.03 -9.59 -2.41
CA TYR A 258 -24.15 -9.28 -1.53
C TYR A 258 -25.45 -9.56 -2.29
N PRO A 259 -26.35 -10.44 -1.81
CA PRO A 259 -27.57 -10.82 -2.52
C PRO A 259 -28.55 -9.67 -2.74
N ASP A 260 -28.50 -8.65 -1.88
CA ASP A 260 -29.34 -7.45 -1.96
C ASP A 260 -28.78 -6.35 -2.89
N VAL A 261 -27.55 -6.53 -3.41
CA VAL A 261 -26.92 -5.57 -4.32
C VAL A 261 -27.20 -5.97 -5.78
N VAL A 262 -27.81 -5.06 -6.51
CA VAL A 262 -28.17 -5.26 -7.93
C VAL A 262 -27.15 -4.56 -8.82
N LYS A 263 -26.64 -5.27 -9.83
CA LYS A 263 -25.75 -4.68 -10.83
C LYS A 263 -26.47 -3.59 -11.62
N ARG A 264 -25.77 -2.50 -11.89
CA ARG A 264 -26.26 -1.39 -12.70
C ARG A 264 -25.67 -1.51 -14.11
N PRO A 265 -26.52 -1.56 -15.14
CA PRO A 265 -26.06 -1.66 -16.51
C PRO A 265 -25.09 -0.52 -16.86
N GLY A 266 -24.00 -0.84 -17.54
CA GLY A 266 -22.97 0.11 -17.93
C GLY A 266 -22.09 0.65 -16.79
N ARG A 267 -22.31 0.22 -15.54
CA ARG A 267 -21.49 0.67 -14.41
C ARG A 267 -20.13 0.01 -14.42
N LEU A 268 -19.12 0.84 -14.46
CA LEU A 268 -17.70 0.49 -14.36
C LEU A 268 -17.13 1.04 -13.05
N MET A 269 -16.14 0.35 -12.50
CA MET A 269 -15.50 0.79 -11.26
C MET A 269 -13.98 0.73 -11.33
N VAL A 270 -13.31 1.76 -10.81
CA VAL A 270 -11.86 1.80 -10.64
C VAL A 270 -11.52 2.34 -9.26
N THR A 271 -10.61 1.66 -8.57
CA THR A 271 -10.06 2.14 -7.29
C THR A 271 -8.68 2.74 -7.51
N SER A 272 -8.56 4.04 -7.19
CA SER A 272 -7.31 4.78 -7.32
C SER A 272 -7.15 5.77 -6.17
N SER A 273 -6.32 5.43 -5.20
CA SER A 273 -6.13 6.23 -3.98
C SER A 273 -5.46 7.59 -4.21
N SER A 274 -4.88 7.84 -5.39
CA SER A 274 -4.11 9.05 -5.66
C SER A 274 -4.08 9.43 -7.14
N ASP A 275 -3.94 10.73 -7.41
CA ASP A 275 -3.75 11.29 -8.77
C ASP A 275 -2.27 11.14 -9.19
N VAL A 276 -1.80 9.88 -9.28
CA VAL A 276 -0.44 9.57 -9.74
C VAL A 276 -0.47 8.83 -11.08
N PRO A 277 0.46 9.12 -11.99
CA PRO A 277 0.52 8.49 -13.31
C PRO A 277 0.51 6.96 -13.29
N MET A 278 1.16 6.37 -12.27
CA MET A 278 1.28 4.93 -12.10
C MET A 278 -0.06 4.21 -12.07
N LYS A 279 -1.14 4.88 -11.62
CA LYS A 279 -2.48 4.28 -11.53
C LYS A 279 -3.28 4.26 -12.83
N GLY A 280 -2.76 4.83 -13.92
CA GLY A 280 -3.32 4.68 -15.26
C GLY A 280 -4.72 5.28 -15.49
N LEU A 281 -5.18 6.20 -14.64
CA LEU A 281 -6.52 6.79 -14.79
C LEU A 281 -6.68 7.61 -16.08
N VAL A 282 -5.63 8.28 -16.56
CA VAL A 282 -5.74 9.07 -17.80
C VAL A 282 -6.01 8.17 -19.02
N PRO A 283 -5.25 7.10 -19.29
CA PRO A 283 -5.59 6.14 -20.35
C PRO A 283 -6.98 5.53 -20.20
N LEU A 284 -7.42 5.24 -18.99
CA LEU A 284 -8.78 4.76 -18.75
C LEU A 284 -9.82 5.80 -19.16
N LEU A 285 -9.67 7.06 -18.74
CA LEU A 285 -10.61 8.13 -19.12
C LEU A 285 -10.66 8.33 -20.64
N GLU A 286 -9.55 8.18 -21.35
CA GLU A 286 -9.50 8.20 -22.81
C GLU A 286 -10.27 7.02 -23.42
N ALA A 287 -10.17 5.83 -22.84
CA ALA A 287 -10.97 4.67 -23.24
C ALA A 287 -12.48 4.89 -22.97
N ILE A 288 -12.84 5.43 -21.80
CA ILE A 288 -14.23 5.74 -21.43
C ILE A 288 -14.84 6.78 -22.39
N ALA A 289 -14.07 7.81 -22.79
CA ALA A 289 -14.53 8.80 -23.76
C ALA A 289 -14.92 8.17 -25.12
N LYS A 290 -14.26 7.08 -25.52
CA LYS A 290 -14.58 6.34 -26.74
C LYS A 290 -15.81 5.45 -26.53
N LEU A 291 -15.84 4.71 -25.44
CA LEU A 291 -16.94 3.78 -25.13
C LEU A 291 -18.29 4.50 -25.00
N ARG A 292 -18.34 5.70 -24.42
CA ARG A 292 -19.58 6.46 -24.21
C ARG A 292 -20.26 6.89 -25.51
N VAL A 293 -19.55 6.88 -26.65
CA VAL A 293 -20.14 7.24 -27.95
C VAL A 293 -21.16 6.20 -28.40
N GLU A 294 -20.93 4.94 -28.04
CA GLU A 294 -21.75 3.80 -28.49
C GLU A 294 -22.57 3.18 -27.36
N ARG A 295 -22.32 3.55 -26.09
CA ARG A 295 -22.87 2.86 -24.92
C ARG A 295 -23.20 3.85 -23.81
N GLU A 296 -24.21 3.55 -23.00
CA GLU A 296 -24.42 4.21 -21.71
C GLU A 296 -23.38 3.68 -20.72
N ILE A 297 -22.54 4.58 -20.21
CA ILE A 297 -21.46 4.29 -19.27
C ILE A 297 -21.62 5.12 -18.00
N ASP A 298 -21.45 4.50 -16.85
CA ASP A 298 -21.37 5.14 -15.54
C ASP A 298 -20.06 4.68 -14.86
N LEU A 299 -19.07 5.56 -14.71
CA LEU A 299 -17.77 5.24 -14.12
C LEU A 299 -17.68 5.75 -12.69
N ILE A 300 -17.56 4.82 -11.75
CA ILE A 300 -17.25 5.12 -10.35
C ILE A 300 -15.72 5.08 -10.14
N VAL A 301 -15.16 6.19 -9.68
CA VAL A 301 -13.75 6.31 -9.30
C VAL A 301 -13.66 6.40 -7.78
N ILE A 302 -13.15 5.35 -7.14
CA ILE A 302 -12.86 5.38 -5.71
C ILE A 302 -11.51 6.05 -5.49
N GLY A 303 -11.57 7.25 -4.91
CA GLY A 303 -10.38 8.07 -4.66
C GLY A 303 -10.72 9.55 -4.66
N ARG A 304 -9.70 10.34 -4.41
CA ARG A 304 -9.85 11.81 -4.41
C ARG A 304 -8.87 12.43 -5.41
N PRO A 305 -9.27 12.65 -6.66
CA PRO A 305 -8.49 13.42 -7.62
C PRO A 305 -8.14 14.80 -7.04
N ARG A 306 -6.94 15.27 -7.31
CA ARG A 306 -6.54 16.63 -6.87
C ARG A 306 -7.30 17.68 -7.70
N PRO A 307 -7.89 18.70 -7.07
CA PRO A 307 -8.46 19.84 -7.80
C PRO A 307 -7.41 20.45 -8.74
N GLY A 308 -7.75 20.60 -10.04
CA GLY A 308 -6.81 21.05 -11.07
C GLY A 308 -5.66 20.08 -11.38
N GLY A 309 -5.71 18.84 -10.86
CA GLY A 309 -4.76 17.77 -11.19
C GLY A 309 -5.01 17.18 -12.59
N ARG A 310 -4.14 16.23 -12.99
CA ARG A 310 -4.21 15.62 -14.33
C ARG A 310 -5.52 14.90 -14.58
N VAL A 311 -6.03 14.16 -13.59
CA VAL A 311 -7.29 13.43 -13.70
C VAL A 311 -8.45 14.38 -13.86
N ALA A 312 -8.59 15.39 -12.98
CA ALA A 312 -9.65 16.40 -13.06
C ALA A 312 -9.63 17.14 -14.41
N SER A 313 -8.45 17.62 -14.84
CA SER A 313 -8.30 18.30 -16.15
C SER A 313 -8.61 17.38 -17.34
N THR A 314 -8.37 16.08 -17.21
CA THR A 314 -8.70 15.12 -18.28
C THR A 314 -10.21 14.86 -18.35
N ILE A 315 -10.89 14.74 -17.20
CA ILE A 315 -12.36 14.63 -17.14
C ILE A 315 -13.03 15.85 -17.82
N GLU A 316 -12.55 17.05 -17.48
CA GLU A 316 -13.05 18.30 -18.09
C GLU A 316 -12.77 18.35 -19.60
N ARG A 317 -11.53 18.09 -20.02
CA ARG A 317 -11.12 18.10 -21.43
C ARG A 317 -11.89 17.11 -22.30
N LEU A 318 -12.22 15.95 -21.76
CA LEU A 318 -12.95 14.89 -22.47
C LEU A 318 -14.48 15.00 -22.30
N GLY A 319 -14.98 15.97 -21.52
CA GLY A 319 -16.40 16.18 -21.30
C GLY A 319 -17.08 15.03 -20.54
N LEU A 320 -16.39 14.40 -19.57
CA LEU A 320 -16.85 13.20 -18.86
C LEU A 320 -17.53 13.49 -17.51
N GLY A 321 -17.74 14.77 -17.19
CA GLY A 321 -18.25 15.17 -15.87
C GLY A 321 -19.66 14.65 -15.52
N ASP A 322 -20.43 14.28 -16.51
CA ASP A 322 -21.79 13.72 -16.38
C ASP A 322 -21.82 12.21 -16.09
N ILE A 323 -20.75 11.48 -16.43
CA ILE A 323 -20.67 10.02 -16.27
C ILE A 323 -19.60 9.52 -15.31
N VAL A 324 -18.72 10.43 -14.83
CA VAL A 324 -17.66 10.07 -13.87
C VAL A 324 -18.04 10.58 -12.49
N THR A 325 -18.27 9.65 -11.57
CA THR A 325 -18.52 9.97 -10.15
C THR A 325 -17.30 9.59 -9.31
N THR A 326 -16.80 10.54 -8.50
CA THR A 326 -15.67 10.29 -7.59
C THR A 326 -16.18 10.12 -6.15
N ILE A 327 -15.79 9.03 -5.49
CA ILE A 327 -16.19 8.71 -4.12
C ILE A 327 -14.93 8.49 -3.28
N SER A 328 -14.92 8.98 -2.05
CA SER A 328 -13.80 8.78 -1.12
C SER A 328 -14.26 8.69 0.32
N GLY A 329 -13.49 7.99 1.17
CA GLY A 329 -13.80 7.85 2.58
C GLY A 329 -14.88 6.80 2.87
N VAL A 330 -15.09 5.86 1.95
CA VAL A 330 -15.98 4.71 2.12
C VAL A 330 -15.35 3.67 3.05
N SER A 331 -16.18 2.94 3.77
CA SER A 331 -15.80 1.74 4.51
C SER A 331 -15.55 0.56 3.55
N ASP A 332 -14.91 -0.50 4.05
CA ASP A 332 -14.66 -1.71 3.25
C ASP A 332 -15.98 -2.37 2.83
N GLU A 333 -17.02 -2.34 3.67
CA GLU A 333 -18.34 -2.87 3.31
C GLU A 333 -19.02 -2.04 2.22
N GLU A 334 -18.97 -0.71 2.32
CA GLU A 334 -19.47 0.20 1.27
C GLU A 334 -18.71 0.00 -0.03
N LEU A 335 -17.39 -0.18 0.04
CA LEU A 335 -16.55 -0.46 -1.12
C LEU A 335 -16.93 -1.79 -1.79
N ALA A 336 -17.15 -2.84 -0.99
CA ALA A 336 -17.57 -4.15 -1.49
C ALA A 336 -18.96 -4.08 -2.17
N ARG A 337 -19.90 -3.29 -1.62
CA ARG A 337 -21.20 -3.06 -2.23
C ARG A 337 -21.09 -2.31 -3.56
N LEU A 338 -20.23 -1.27 -3.63
CA LEU A 338 -19.96 -0.55 -4.88
C LEU A 338 -19.34 -1.47 -5.95
N TYR A 339 -18.43 -2.38 -5.58
CA TYR A 339 -17.97 -3.43 -6.49
C TYR A 339 -19.15 -4.29 -6.96
N GLY A 340 -20.03 -4.72 -6.05
CA GLY A 340 -21.21 -5.51 -6.40
C GLY A 340 -22.15 -4.86 -7.42
N GLU A 341 -22.28 -3.51 -7.37
CA GLU A 341 -23.07 -2.74 -8.34
C GLU A 341 -22.42 -2.64 -9.73
N ALA A 342 -21.10 -2.83 -9.85
CA ALA A 342 -20.38 -2.69 -11.09
C ALA A 342 -20.48 -3.94 -11.96
N GLU A 343 -20.62 -3.76 -13.28
CA GLU A 343 -20.52 -4.86 -14.24
C GLU A 343 -19.09 -5.28 -14.49
N VAL A 344 -18.14 -4.31 -14.46
CA VAL A 344 -16.70 -4.54 -14.66
C VAL A 344 -15.90 -3.68 -13.71
N ALA A 345 -14.91 -4.26 -13.07
CA ALA A 345 -13.87 -3.55 -12.34
C ALA A 345 -12.61 -3.39 -13.20
N ILE A 346 -11.95 -2.24 -13.11
CA ILE A 346 -10.81 -1.91 -13.96
C ILE A 346 -9.60 -1.59 -13.11
N VAL A 347 -8.45 -2.18 -13.44
CA VAL A 347 -7.15 -1.90 -12.81
C VAL A 347 -6.16 -1.48 -13.90
N PRO A 348 -6.19 -0.20 -14.32
CA PRO A 348 -5.44 0.28 -15.47
C PRO A 348 -4.00 0.66 -15.16
N SER A 349 -3.47 0.21 -14.02
CA SER A 349 -2.17 0.62 -13.48
C SER A 349 -1.01 0.30 -14.43
N LEU A 350 -0.03 1.19 -14.49
CA LEU A 350 1.22 0.97 -15.24
C LEU A 350 2.14 -0.03 -14.53
N TYR A 351 2.02 -0.13 -13.23
CA TYR A 351 2.75 -1.08 -12.38
C TYR A 351 2.01 -1.28 -11.06
N GLU A 352 1.94 -2.53 -10.61
CA GLU A 352 1.50 -2.93 -9.27
C GLU A 352 2.48 -3.93 -8.68
N GLY A 353 2.80 -3.77 -7.39
CA GLY A 353 3.57 -4.77 -6.66
C GLY A 353 2.75 -6.02 -6.34
N PHE A 354 1.42 -5.85 -6.20
CA PHE A 354 0.43 -6.91 -6.01
C PHE A 354 -0.93 -6.50 -6.60
N SER A 355 -1.67 -5.63 -5.99
CA SER A 355 -2.98 -5.05 -6.31
C SER A 355 -4.12 -5.56 -5.44
N LEU A 356 -4.34 -4.85 -4.32
CA LEU A 356 -5.55 -5.04 -3.50
C LEU A 356 -6.83 -4.81 -4.31
N PRO A 357 -6.97 -3.74 -5.12
CA PRO A 357 -8.19 -3.52 -5.92
C PRO A 357 -8.57 -4.68 -6.83
N ALA A 358 -7.59 -5.40 -7.39
CA ALA A 358 -7.88 -6.56 -8.24
C ALA A 358 -8.50 -7.69 -7.41
N ILE A 359 -7.90 -8.06 -6.27
CA ILE A 359 -8.41 -9.15 -5.43
C ILE A 359 -9.70 -8.78 -4.70
N GLU A 360 -9.94 -7.51 -4.37
CA GLU A 360 -11.19 -6.99 -3.81
C GLU A 360 -12.35 -7.17 -4.80
N ALA A 361 -12.17 -6.74 -6.05
CA ALA A 361 -13.15 -6.91 -7.12
C ALA A 361 -13.43 -8.39 -7.39
N MET A 362 -12.37 -9.21 -7.54
CA MET A 362 -12.48 -10.65 -7.75
C MET A 362 -13.18 -11.34 -6.57
N ALA A 363 -12.90 -10.94 -5.32
CA ALA A 363 -13.58 -11.44 -4.14
C ALA A 363 -15.09 -11.16 -4.17
N CYS A 364 -15.50 -10.01 -4.72
CA CYS A 364 -16.90 -9.65 -4.94
C CYS A 364 -17.51 -10.34 -6.19
N ALA A 365 -16.82 -11.29 -6.83
CA ALA A 365 -17.23 -11.94 -8.07
C ALA A 365 -17.51 -10.94 -9.22
N VAL A 366 -16.75 -9.85 -9.27
CA VAL A 366 -16.79 -8.86 -10.35
C VAL A 366 -15.64 -9.15 -11.32
N PRO A 367 -15.93 -9.30 -12.63
CA PRO A 367 -14.88 -9.53 -13.61
C PRO A 367 -13.93 -8.34 -13.70
N VAL A 368 -12.64 -8.60 -13.82
CA VAL A 368 -11.59 -7.58 -13.83
C VAL A 368 -11.01 -7.43 -15.24
N VAL A 369 -10.90 -6.18 -15.69
CA VAL A 369 -9.99 -5.79 -16.77
C VAL A 369 -8.78 -5.16 -16.15
N ALA A 370 -7.61 -5.76 -16.27
CA ALA A 370 -6.36 -5.24 -15.71
C ALA A 370 -5.29 -5.11 -16.80
N THR A 371 -4.27 -4.33 -16.51
CA THR A 371 -3.09 -4.29 -17.38
C THR A 371 -2.14 -5.44 -17.05
N THR A 372 -1.11 -5.63 -17.90
CA THR A 372 0.00 -6.55 -17.62
C THR A 372 1.11 -5.87 -16.80
N GLY A 373 0.80 -4.77 -16.09
CA GLY A 373 1.78 -3.98 -15.33
C GLY A 373 2.17 -4.63 -14.01
N GLY A 374 3.46 -4.97 -13.86
CA GLY A 374 3.98 -5.58 -12.63
C GLY A 374 3.38 -6.94 -12.33
N ALA A 375 2.86 -7.13 -11.11
CA ALA A 375 2.30 -8.39 -10.63
C ALA A 375 0.84 -8.65 -11.06
N LEU A 376 0.19 -7.77 -11.82
CA LEU A 376 -1.20 -7.96 -12.23
C LEU A 376 -1.46 -9.30 -12.95
N PRO A 377 -0.59 -9.79 -13.85
CA PRO A 377 -0.76 -11.12 -14.45
C PRO A 377 -0.72 -12.26 -13.42
N GLU A 378 0.11 -12.14 -12.38
CA GLU A 378 0.17 -13.15 -11.31
C GLU A 378 -1.11 -13.14 -10.45
N VAL A 379 -1.67 -11.96 -10.19
CA VAL A 379 -2.86 -11.79 -9.36
C VAL A 379 -4.12 -12.20 -10.11
N VAL A 380 -4.33 -11.63 -11.31
CA VAL A 380 -5.52 -11.89 -12.14
C VAL A 380 -5.49 -13.30 -12.73
N GLY A 381 -4.30 -13.83 -13.02
CA GLY A 381 -4.13 -15.14 -13.66
C GLY A 381 -4.16 -15.06 -15.20
N VAL A 382 -4.44 -16.17 -15.84
CA VAL A 382 -4.47 -16.26 -17.30
C VAL A 382 -5.61 -15.42 -17.87
N SER A 383 -5.30 -14.59 -18.88
CA SER A 383 -6.29 -13.75 -19.54
C SER A 383 -7.38 -14.59 -20.22
N GLY A 384 -8.64 -14.29 -19.90
CA GLY A 384 -9.80 -15.03 -20.38
C GLY A 384 -10.25 -16.17 -19.45
N GLU A 385 -9.54 -16.46 -18.35
CA GLU A 385 -9.94 -17.47 -17.37
C GLU A 385 -10.52 -16.86 -16.08
N THR A 386 -9.88 -15.83 -15.53
CA THR A 386 -10.24 -15.19 -14.25
C THR A 386 -10.37 -13.68 -14.36
N GLY A 387 -10.06 -13.11 -15.52
CA GLY A 387 -10.14 -11.70 -15.89
C GLY A 387 -9.59 -11.48 -17.28
N LEU A 388 -9.56 -10.24 -17.74
CA LEU A 388 -8.94 -9.87 -19.02
C LEU A 388 -7.70 -9.00 -18.75
N LEU A 389 -6.61 -9.31 -19.47
CA LEU A 389 -5.35 -8.59 -19.38
C LEU A 389 -5.08 -7.82 -20.68
N VAL A 390 -4.66 -6.56 -20.55
CA VAL A 390 -4.32 -5.66 -21.66
C VAL A 390 -2.96 -5.02 -21.45
N ALA A 391 -2.34 -4.46 -22.49
CA ALA A 391 -1.10 -3.71 -22.34
C ALA A 391 -1.30 -2.45 -21.49
N PRO A 392 -0.32 -2.06 -20.65
CA PRO A 392 -0.37 -0.80 -19.93
C PRO A 392 -0.36 0.39 -20.89
N ASN A 393 -1.05 1.48 -20.51
CA ASN A 393 -1.13 2.71 -21.29
C ASN A 393 -1.68 2.53 -22.72
N ASP A 394 -2.61 1.60 -22.90
CA ASP A 394 -3.26 1.30 -24.17
C ASP A 394 -4.79 1.49 -24.04
N PRO A 395 -5.31 2.71 -24.35
CA PRO A 395 -6.75 2.98 -24.31
C PRO A 395 -7.57 2.11 -25.27
N GLU A 396 -7.03 1.74 -26.45
CA GLU A 396 -7.75 0.91 -27.43
C GLU A 396 -7.94 -0.52 -26.92
N ALA A 397 -6.91 -1.09 -26.31
CA ALA A 397 -7.01 -2.40 -25.69
C ALA A 397 -8.00 -2.39 -24.49
N LEU A 398 -8.05 -1.29 -23.71
CA LEU A 398 -9.06 -1.12 -22.67
C LEU A 398 -10.46 -1.04 -23.26
N VAL A 399 -10.69 -0.28 -24.35
CA VAL A 399 -11.98 -0.22 -25.04
C VAL A 399 -12.43 -1.60 -25.47
N ALA A 400 -11.56 -2.37 -26.14
CA ALA A 400 -11.89 -3.70 -26.61
C ALA A 400 -12.24 -4.67 -25.48
N ALA A 401 -11.43 -4.70 -24.41
CA ALA A 401 -11.64 -5.60 -23.27
C ALA A 401 -12.90 -5.24 -22.45
N ILE A 402 -13.11 -3.95 -22.15
CA ILE A 402 -14.31 -3.49 -21.44
C ILE A 402 -15.55 -3.75 -22.29
N GLY A 403 -15.51 -3.38 -23.58
CA GLY A 403 -16.62 -3.60 -24.52
C GLY A 403 -17.02 -5.07 -24.60
N ARG A 404 -16.05 -5.99 -24.71
CA ARG A 404 -16.30 -7.43 -24.71
C ARG A 404 -17.05 -7.90 -23.46
N LEU A 405 -16.66 -7.39 -22.27
CA LEU A 405 -17.34 -7.76 -21.03
C LEU A 405 -18.73 -7.12 -20.93
N LEU A 406 -18.93 -5.90 -21.41
CA LEU A 406 -20.25 -5.27 -21.41
C LEU A 406 -21.23 -5.99 -22.32
N ASP A 407 -20.75 -6.55 -23.45
CA ASP A 407 -21.59 -7.25 -24.43
C ASP A 407 -21.94 -8.69 -24.03
N ASP A 408 -21.14 -9.34 -23.18
CA ASP A 408 -21.28 -10.75 -22.83
C ASP A 408 -21.50 -10.96 -21.32
N ALA A 409 -22.78 -11.03 -20.93
CA ALA A 409 -23.18 -11.26 -19.55
C ALA A 409 -22.76 -12.65 -19.02
N ALA A 410 -22.72 -13.67 -19.90
CA ALA A 410 -22.32 -15.02 -19.52
C ALA A 410 -20.81 -15.04 -19.19
N LEU A 411 -20.00 -14.41 -20.03
CA LEU A 411 -18.57 -14.26 -19.80
C LEU A 411 -18.29 -13.47 -18.51
N ARG A 412 -19.05 -12.39 -18.24
CA ARG A 412 -18.94 -11.65 -16.98
C ARG A 412 -19.15 -12.55 -15.77
N ALA A 413 -20.23 -13.34 -15.79
CA ALA A 413 -20.57 -14.25 -14.70
C ALA A 413 -19.50 -15.34 -14.50
N GLU A 414 -19.00 -15.91 -15.59
CA GLU A 414 -17.97 -16.95 -15.58
C GLU A 414 -16.65 -16.42 -14.99
N LEU A 415 -16.13 -15.30 -15.53
CA LEU A 415 -14.87 -14.71 -15.06
C LEU A 415 -14.98 -14.23 -13.62
N GLY A 416 -16.13 -13.65 -13.23
CA GLY A 416 -16.38 -13.23 -11.86
C GLY A 416 -16.35 -14.40 -10.87
N ALA A 417 -17.03 -15.52 -11.21
CA ALA A 417 -17.05 -16.71 -10.36
C ALA A 417 -15.67 -17.36 -10.23
N ARG A 418 -14.94 -17.53 -11.34
CA ARG A 418 -13.57 -18.08 -11.33
C ARG A 418 -12.60 -17.16 -10.60
N GLY A 419 -12.72 -15.84 -10.79
CA GLY A 419 -11.93 -14.85 -10.09
C GLY A 419 -12.10 -14.96 -8.58
N ARG A 420 -13.35 -15.06 -8.07
CA ARG A 420 -13.62 -15.28 -6.66
C ARG A 420 -13.03 -16.58 -6.14
N GLN A 421 -13.19 -17.68 -6.88
CA GLN A 421 -12.62 -18.99 -6.49
C GLN A 421 -11.10 -18.86 -6.30
N ARG A 422 -10.39 -18.24 -7.25
CA ARG A 422 -8.96 -17.99 -7.18
C ARG A 422 -8.57 -17.19 -5.92
N VAL A 423 -9.35 -16.15 -5.57
CA VAL A 423 -9.09 -15.34 -4.36
C VAL A 423 -9.25 -16.18 -3.09
N ILE A 424 -10.32 -16.95 -2.95
CA ILE A 424 -10.57 -17.77 -1.76
C ILE A 424 -9.47 -18.81 -1.56
N GLU A 425 -8.97 -19.39 -2.63
CA GLU A 425 -7.93 -20.41 -2.58
C GLU A 425 -6.54 -19.83 -2.23
N ARG A 426 -6.22 -18.61 -2.70
CA ARG A 426 -4.82 -18.13 -2.76
C ARG A 426 -4.58 -16.82 -2.04
N PHE A 427 -5.56 -15.93 -1.97
CA PHE A 427 -5.36 -14.54 -1.57
C PHE A 427 -6.23 -14.15 -0.37
N THR A 428 -6.24 -15.01 0.66
CA THR A 428 -6.87 -14.69 1.95
C THR A 428 -5.81 -14.29 2.97
N TRP A 429 -6.19 -13.50 3.97
CA TRP A 429 -5.28 -13.12 5.05
C TRP A 429 -4.79 -14.31 5.86
N GLN A 430 -5.57 -15.39 5.93
CA GLN A 430 -5.17 -16.65 6.56
C GLN A 430 -4.01 -17.32 5.80
N VAL A 431 -4.02 -17.24 4.46
CA VAL A 431 -2.90 -17.73 3.62
C VAL A 431 -1.66 -16.88 3.87
N THR A 432 -1.80 -15.54 3.87
CA THR A 432 -0.70 -14.61 4.16
C THR A 432 -0.08 -14.86 5.52
N ALA A 433 -0.91 -15.02 6.57
CA ALA A 433 -0.43 -15.25 7.93
C ALA A 433 0.30 -16.59 8.09
N ARG A 434 -0.24 -17.66 7.49
CA ARG A 434 0.46 -19.00 7.51
C ARG A 434 1.81 -18.94 6.81
N GLY A 435 1.89 -18.29 5.65
CA GLY A 435 3.17 -18.10 4.95
C GLY A 435 4.17 -17.26 5.74
N THR A 436 3.70 -16.19 6.38
CA THR A 436 4.52 -15.34 7.26
C THR A 436 5.01 -16.10 8.50
N ALA A 437 4.13 -16.85 9.16
CA ALA A 437 4.48 -17.68 10.33
C ALA A 437 5.52 -18.75 9.97
N ALA A 438 5.41 -19.38 8.79
CA ALA A 438 6.41 -20.32 8.30
C ALA A 438 7.80 -19.66 8.11
N CYS A 439 7.84 -18.37 7.71
CA CYS A 439 9.08 -17.60 7.68
C CYS A 439 9.65 -17.39 9.09
N TYR A 440 8.80 -17.07 10.07
CA TYR A 440 9.23 -16.94 11.47
C TYR A 440 9.85 -18.23 11.99
N ASP A 441 9.17 -19.36 11.78
CA ASP A 441 9.66 -20.67 12.21
C ASP A 441 11.01 -21.01 11.58
N SER A 442 11.19 -20.71 10.30
CA SER A 442 12.47 -20.94 9.60
C SER A 442 13.59 -20.07 10.17
N ILE A 443 13.34 -18.78 10.40
CA ILE A 443 14.33 -17.85 10.96
C ILE A 443 14.73 -18.25 12.38
N LEU A 444 13.75 -18.56 13.24
CA LEU A 444 13.98 -18.93 14.64
C LEU A 444 14.73 -20.27 14.80
N GLN A 445 14.58 -21.16 13.82
CA GLN A 445 15.26 -22.46 13.78
C GLN A 445 16.57 -22.43 12.97
N GLY A 446 16.98 -21.26 12.47
CA GLY A 446 18.20 -21.12 11.66
C GLY A 446 18.13 -21.87 10.32
N ARG A 447 16.93 -22.09 9.78
CA ARG A 447 16.71 -22.77 8.50
C ARG A 447 16.57 -21.76 7.36
N PRO A 448 16.79 -22.17 6.10
CA PRO A 448 16.45 -21.34 4.93
C PRO A 448 14.98 -20.92 4.94
N LEU A 449 14.68 -19.77 4.34
CA LEU A 449 13.30 -19.35 4.16
C LEU A 449 12.48 -20.40 3.39
N PRO A 450 11.17 -20.50 3.63
CA PRO A 450 10.30 -21.38 2.86
C PRO A 450 10.37 -21.04 1.36
N ALA A 451 10.10 -22.03 0.51
CA ALA A 451 9.90 -21.77 -0.90
C ALA A 451 8.81 -20.72 -1.12
N SER A 452 8.98 -19.89 -2.14
CA SER A 452 7.96 -18.91 -2.53
C SER A 452 6.63 -19.61 -2.82
N MET A 453 5.52 -19.03 -2.34
CA MET A 453 4.20 -19.58 -2.62
C MET A 453 3.85 -19.40 -4.10
N SER A 454 3.28 -20.43 -4.73
CA SER A 454 2.81 -20.35 -6.11
C SER A 454 1.48 -19.61 -6.19
N PHE A 455 1.26 -18.92 -7.31
CA PHE A 455 0.00 -18.28 -7.67
C PHE A 455 -0.76 -19.07 -8.75
N ASP A 456 -0.17 -20.17 -9.24
CA ASP A 456 -0.76 -21.08 -10.25
C ASP A 456 -1.66 -22.15 -9.63
#